data_d9105754535eece809b8076f3b248fe6
#
_entry.id   d9105754535eece809b8076f3b248fe6
#
_cell.length_a   1.000
_cell.length_b   1.000
_cell.length_c   1.000
_cell.angle_alpha   90.00
_cell.angle_beta   90.00
_cell.angle_gamma   90.00
#
_symmetry.space_group_name_H-M   'P 1'
#
loop_
_entity.id
_entity.type
_entity.pdbx_description
1 polymer ?
#
loop_
_entity_poly.entity_id
_entity_poly.type
_entity_poly.pdbx_seq_one_letter_code
_entity_poly.pdbx_strand_id
1 'polypeptide(L)'
;MKVTNWGNYPVIDAAVHSPASFDEMKKIVASSSELIARGMGRCYGDSSLNATIISTLRMDHILAFDDATGSITCEAGVRFSELLDAFVPRGWFLPVTPGTKFITVGGAIA
;
A
#
# COMPACT_ATOMS: atom_id res chain seq x y z
N MET A 1 -13.35 10.49 -9.18
CA MET A 1 -13.70 9.32 -8.34
C MET A 1 -13.76 9.78 -6.89
N LYS A 2 -14.80 9.43 -6.19
CA LYS A 2 -14.94 9.79 -4.78
C LYS A 2 -14.12 8.88 -3.90
N VAL A 3 -13.31 9.44 -3.03
CA VAL A 3 -12.35 8.72 -2.18
C VAL A 3 -12.45 9.23 -0.75
N THR A 4 -12.39 8.31 0.19
CA THR A 4 -12.36 8.61 1.62
C THR A 4 -11.49 7.60 2.36
N ASN A 5 -11.12 7.91 3.60
CA ASN A 5 -10.35 7.03 4.48
C ASN A 5 -11.28 6.32 5.48
N TRP A 6 -10.68 5.68 6.49
CA TRP A 6 -11.41 4.82 7.42
C TRP A 6 -12.57 5.51 8.12
N GLY A 7 -12.41 6.77 8.49
CA GLY A 7 -13.46 7.55 9.18
C GLY A 7 -14.60 8.05 8.29
N ASN A 8 -14.55 7.80 6.97
CA ASN A 8 -15.51 8.25 5.97
C ASN A 8 -15.67 9.78 5.87
N TYR A 9 -14.71 10.51 6.38
CA TYR A 9 -14.64 11.96 6.28
C TYR A 9 -13.18 12.42 6.35
N PRO A 10 -12.72 13.33 5.49
CA PRO A 10 -13.48 13.92 4.37
C PRO A 10 -13.69 12.94 3.22
N VAL A 11 -14.66 13.26 2.35
CA VAL A 11 -14.85 12.61 1.05
C VAL A 11 -14.41 13.59 -0.01
N ILE A 12 -13.45 13.21 -0.84
CA ILE A 12 -12.95 14.07 -1.90
C ILE A 12 -13.15 13.45 -3.27
N ASP A 13 -13.18 14.29 -4.30
CA ASP A 13 -13.15 13.82 -5.68
C ASP A 13 -11.69 13.86 -6.17
N ALA A 14 -11.15 12.72 -6.56
CA ALA A 14 -9.75 12.58 -6.89
C ALA A 14 -9.55 11.86 -8.23
N ALA A 15 -8.47 12.24 -8.94
CA ALA A 15 -7.93 11.46 -10.02
C ALA A 15 -7.02 10.38 -9.44
N VAL A 16 -7.44 9.12 -9.55
CA VAL A 16 -6.71 7.97 -9.00
C VAL A 16 -5.99 7.23 -10.12
N HIS A 17 -4.67 7.17 -10.02
CA HIS A 17 -3.82 6.41 -10.92
C HIS A 17 -3.40 5.11 -10.22
N SER A 18 -3.49 3.98 -10.93
CA SER A 18 -3.20 2.65 -10.38
C SER A 18 -2.14 1.94 -11.23
N PRO A 19 -0.86 2.33 -11.11
CA PRO A 19 0.20 1.68 -11.87
C PRO A 19 0.38 0.23 -11.42
N ALA A 20 0.72 -0.63 -12.37
CA ALA A 20 1.02 -2.04 -12.13
C ALA A 20 2.51 -2.34 -12.22
N SER A 21 3.33 -1.36 -12.62
CA SER A 21 4.77 -1.53 -12.77
C SER A 21 5.51 -0.29 -12.26
N PHE A 22 6.79 -0.50 -11.96
CA PHE A 22 7.67 0.59 -11.56
C PHE A 22 7.83 1.65 -12.66
N ASP A 23 7.88 1.23 -13.91
CA ASP A 23 7.99 2.17 -15.04
C ASP A 23 6.75 3.04 -15.18
N GLU A 24 5.56 2.46 -15.04
CA GLU A 24 4.31 3.24 -15.03
C GLU A 24 4.28 4.23 -13.86
N MET A 25 4.69 3.80 -12.68
CA MET A 25 4.75 4.65 -11.50
C MET A 25 5.69 5.83 -11.73
N LYS A 26 6.88 5.59 -12.27
CA LYS A 26 7.85 6.66 -12.59
C LYS A 26 7.27 7.69 -13.54
N LYS A 27 6.55 7.25 -14.57
CA LYS A 27 5.90 8.15 -15.55
C LYS A 27 4.84 9.03 -14.89
N ILE A 28 4.01 8.45 -14.02
CA ILE A 28 2.96 9.19 -13.31
C ILE A 28 3.58 10.23 -12.38
N VAL A 29 4.58 9.84 -11.61
CA VAL A 29 5.29 10.76 -10.69
C VAL A 29 5.95 11.90 -11.47
N ALA A 30 6.61 11.60 -12.58
CA ALA A 30 7.31 12.60 -13.39
C ALA A 30 6.34 13.58 -14.06
N SER A 31 5.14 13.15 -14.42
CA SER A 31 4.14 13.98 -15.11
C SER A 31 3.20 14.73 -14.16
N SER A 32 3.26 14.47 -12.86
CA SER A 32 2.38 15.09 -11.87
C SER A 32 3.12 16.19 -11.11
N SER A 33 2.47 17.34 -10.97
CA SER A 33 3.01 18.45 -10.16
C SER A 33 2.83 18.19 -8.65
N GLU A 34 1.75 17.49 -8.29
CA GLU A 34 1.40 17.16 -6.91
C GLU A 34 0.62 15.84 -6.88
N LEU A 35 0.99 14.95 -6.00
CA LEU A 35 0.27 13.71 -5.79
C LEU A 35 0.56 13.13 -4.40
N ILE A 36 -0.30 12.22 -3.96
CA ILE A 36 -0.09 11.47 -2.73
C ILE A 36 -0.22 9.97 -2.99
N ALA A 37 0.61 9.18 -2.31
CA ALA A 37 0.52 7.73 -2.35
C ALA A 37 -0.62 7.23 -1.46
N ARG A 38 -1.30 6.16 -1.89
CA ARG A 38 -2.39 5.55 -1.15
C ARG A 38 -2.33 4.03 -1.26
N GLY A 39 -2.40 3.35 -0.11
CA GLY A 39 -2.64 1.91 -0.02
C GLY A 39 -4.12 1.60 0.17
N MET A 40 -4.46 0.93 1.27
CA MET A 40 -5.84 0.52 1.58
C MET A 40 -6.72 1.64 2.17
N GLY A 41 -6.16 2.83 2.44
CA GLY A 41 -6.92 3.95 3.00
C GLY A 41 -7.42 3.71 4.43
N ARG A 42 -6.64 3.02 5.24
CA ARG A 42 -6.97 2.72 6.64
C ARG A 42 -6.50 3.79 7.63
N CYS A 43 -5.97 4.90 7.12
CA CYS A 43 -5.57 6.05 7.91
C CYS A 43 -6.77 6.91 8.31
N TYR A 44 -6.55 7.78 9.27
CA TYR A 44 -7.57 8.73 9.74
C TYR A 44 -7.50 10.05 8.98
N GLY A 45 -8.63 10.77 8.99
CA GLY A 45 -8.71 12.11 8.43
C GLY A 45 -8.41 12.14 6.93
N ASP A 46 -7.62 13.12 6.52
CA ASP A 46 -7.26 13.37 5.14
C ASP A 46 -5.89 12.80 4.72
N SER A 47 -5.24 12.05 5.58
CA SER A 47 -3.99 11.35 5.23
C SER A 47 -4.23 10.47 3.99
N SER A 48 -3.31 10.46 3.04
CA SER A 48 -3.43 9.78 1.74
C SER A 48 -4.58 10.26 0.84
N LEU A 49 -5.12 11.45 1.08
CA LEU A 49 -6.13 12.11 0.25
C LEU A 49 -5.56 13.38 -0.40
N ASN A 50 -5.74 13.49 -1.69
CA ASN A 50 -5.41 14.67 -2.50
C ASN A 50 -6.20 14.60 -3.80
N ALA A 51 -6.26 15.71 -4.52
CA ALA A 51 -6.87 15.77 -5.85
C ALA A 51 -6.24 14.77 -6.84
N THR A 52 -4.96 14.47 -6.68
CA THR A 52 -4.26 13.44 -7.45
C THR A 52 -3.69 12.38 -6.50
N ILE A 53 -4.08 11.13 -6.74
CA ILE A 53 -3.68 9.97 -5.92
C ILE A 53 -2.99 8.94 -6.80
N ILE A 54 -1.89 8.38 -6.29
CA ILE A 54 -1.27 7.19 -6.87
C ILE A 54 -1.54 6.01 -5.95
N SER A 55 -2.32 5.05 -6.42
CA SER A 55 -2.64 3.83 -5.68
C SER A 55 -1.55 2.79 -5.88
N THR A 56 -1.07 2.20 -4.79
CA THR A 56 -0.06 1.14 -4.83
C THR A 56 -0.65 -0.25 -4.91
N LEU A 57 -1.98 -0.40 -4.90
CA LEU A 57 -2.64 -1.70 -4.73
C LEU A 57 -2.35 -2.72 -5.84
N ARG A 58 -2.02 -2.27 -7.05
CA ARG A 58 -1.66 -3.15 -8.16
C ARG A 58 -0.16 -3.51 -8.17
N MET A 59 0.63 -2.88 -7.31
CA MET A 59 2.04 -3.23 -7.09
C MET A 59 2.11 -4.13 -5.86
N ASP A 60 1.73 -5.39 -6.03
CA ASP A 60 1.47 -6.34 -4.96
C ASP A 60 2.28 -7.63 -5.06
N HIS A 61 3.47 -7.56 -5.69
CA HIS A 61 4.33 -8.72 -5.87
C HIS A 61 5.29 -8.91 -4.69
N ILE A 62 5.38 -10.16 -4.23
CA ILE A 62 6.44 -10.60 -3.33
C ILE A 62 7.63 -10.98 -4.22
N LEU A 63 8.76 -10.31 -4.02
CA LEU A 63 9.91 -10.41 -4.92
C LEU A 63 10.96 -11.41 -4.43
N ALA A 64 11.19 -11.50 -3.12
CA ALA A 64 12.18 -12.38 -2.53
C ALA A 64 11.87 -12.64 -1.06
N PHE A 65 12.30 -13.80 -0.58
CA PHE A 65 12.23 -14.17 0.83
C PHE A 65 13.51 -14.91 1.23
N ASP A 66 14.15 -14.46 2.29
CA ASP A 66 15.31 -15.13 2.89
C ASP A 66 14.84 -15.92 4.11
N ASP A 67 14.78 -17.24 4.00
CA ASP A 67 14.31 -18.12 5.06
C ASP A 67 15.30 -18.30 6.20
N ALA A 68 16.55 -17.87 6.05
CA ALA A 68 17.54 -17.87 7.13
C ALA A 68 17.32 -16.70 8.10
N THR A 69 16.91 -15.53 7.58
CA THR A 69 16.72 -14.31 8.38
C THR A 69 15.27 -13.91 8.56
N GLY A 70 14.35 -14.42 7.74
CA GLY A 70 12.97 -13.99 7.68
C GLY A 70 12.75 -12.68 6.95
N SER A 71 13.78 -12.17 6.26
CA SER A 71 13.66 -10.93 5.49
C SER A 71 12.84 -11.15 4.22
N ILE A 72 11.89 -10.26 3.98
CA ILE A 72 11.06 -10.27 2.77
C ILE A 72 11.28 -8.99 1.98
N THR A 73 11.39 -9.15 0.66
CA THR A 73 11.40 -8.04 -0.29
C THR A 73 10.10 -8.10 -1.09
N CYS A 74 9.35 -7.01 -1.07
CA CYS A 74 8.06 -6.97 -1.76
C CYS A 74 7.73 -5.55 -2.22
N GLU A 75 6.76 -5.45 -3.11
CA GLU A 75 6.22 -4.17 -3.54
C GLU A 75 5.31 -3.57 -2.47
N ALA A 76 5.15 -2.24 -2.51
CA ALA A 76 4.46 -1.46 -1.46
C ALA A 76 2.98 -1.82 -1.30
N GLY A 77 2.34 -2.32 -2.36
CA GLY A 77 0.92 -2.68 -2.36
C GLY A 77 0.60 -4.06 -1.77
N VAL A 78 1.62 -4.84 -1.43
CA VAL A 78 1.41 -6.14 -0.75
C VAL A 78 0.72 -5.90 0.58
N ARG A 79 -0.35 -6.64 0.85
CA ARG A 79 -1.11 -6.52 2.09
C ARG A 79 -0.55 -7.44 3.16
N PHE A 80 -0.67 -7.05 4.42
CA PHE A 80 -0.28 -7.92 5.52
C PHE A 80 -1.06 -9.23 5.53
N SER A 81 -2.33 -9.23 5.11
CA SER A 81 -3.11 -10.47 4.95
C SER A 81 -2.44 -11.46 4.00
N GLU A 82 -1.87 -10.98 2.90
CA GLU A 82 -1.14 -11.83 1.94
C GLU A 82 0.15 -12.39 2.54
N LEU A 83 0.89 -11.57 3.30
CA LEU A 83 2.08 -12.03 4.01
C LEU A 83 1.76 -13.09 5.05
N LEU A 84 0.71 -12.90 5.82
CA LEU A 84 0.27 -13.86 6.82
C LEU A 84 -0.15 -15.19 6.18
N ASP A 85 -0.94 -15.14 5.12
CA ASP A 85 -1.38 -16.34 4.39
C ASP A 85 -0.20 -17.13 3.81
N ALA A 86 0.84 -16.43 3.32
CA ALA A 86 2.00 -17.07 2.71
C ALA A 86 3.00 -17.60 3.75
N PHE A 87 3.22 -16.90 4.86
CA PHE A 87 4.37 -17.17 5.73
C PHE A 87 4.04 -17.72 7.10
N VAL A 88 2.84 -17.53 7.65
CA VAL A 88 2.43 -18.17 8.91
C VAL A 88 2.50 -19.69 8.81
N PRO A 89 2.03 -20.34 7.72
CA PRO A 89 2.18 -21.78 7.55
C PRO A 89 3.64 -22.25 7.49
N ARG A 90 4.58 -21.35 7.20
CA ARG A 90 6.02 -21.64 7.15
C ARG A 90 6.74 -21.34 8.47
N GLY A 91 5.99 -20.98 9.52
CA GLY A 91 6.54 -20.70 10.83
C GLY A 91 7.01 -19.27 11.05
N TRP A 92 6.63 -18.33 10.19
CA TRP A 92 7.00 -16.92 10.30
C TRP A 92 5.81 -16.05 10.68
N PHE A 93 6.09 -14.99 11.44
CA PHE A 93 5.10 -14.00 11.83
C PHE A 93 5.71 -12.60 11.82
N LEU A 94 4.86 -11.58 11.66
CA LEU A 94 5.30 -10.20 11.67
C LEU A 94 5.75 -9.78 13.08
N PRO A 95 6.89 -9.08 13.23
CA PRO A 95 7.37 -8.64 14.54
C PRO A 95 6.48 -7.57 15.17
N VAL A 96 5.81 -6.76 14.37
CA VAL A 96 4.85 -5.73 14.79
C VAL A 96 3.60 -5.86 13.96
N THR A 97 2.44 -5.85 14.58
CA THR A 97 1.15 -5.94 13.90
C THR A 97 0.26 -4.77 14.27
N PRO A 98 -0.43 -4.15 13.29
CA PRO A 98 -1.44 -3.14 13.56
C PRO A 98 -2.77 -3.78 13.99
N GLY A 99 -3.80 -2.96 14.20
CA GLY A 99 -5.14 -3.43 14.57
C GLY A 99 -5.87 -4.19 13.48
N THR A 100 -5.38 -4.19 12.24
CA THR A 100 -5.96 -4.92 11.10
C THR A 100 -4.86 -5.45 10.18
N LYS A 101 -5.12 -6.59 9.54
CA LYS A 101 -4.25 -7.16 8.50
C LYS A 101 -4.53 -6.59 7.11
N PHE A 102 -5.57 -5.78 6.96
CA PHE A 102 -5.97 -5.19 5.69
C PHE A 102 -5.31 -3.83 5.46
N ILE A 103 -4.00 -3.80 5.62
CA ILE A 103 -3.13 -2.67 5.32
C ILE A 103 -2.03 -3.12 4.36
N THR A 104 -1.42 -2.16 3.67
CA THR A 104 -0.29 -2.43 2.79
C THR A 104 1.03 -2.29 3.53
N VAL A 105 2.07 -2.96 3.00
CA VAL A 105 3.45 -2.83 3.51
C VAL A 105 3.91 -1.37 3.44
N GLY A 106 3.64 -0.68 2.33
CA GLY A 106 3.98 0.74 2.18
C GLY A 106 3.32 1.62 3.24
N GLY A 107 2.03 1.38 3.52
CA GLY A 107 1.31 2.10 4.57
C GLY A 107 1.85 1.81 5.96
N ALA A 108 2.27 0.58 6.23
CA ALA A 108 2.85 0.20 7.52
C ALA A 108 4.20 0.88 7.79
N ILE A 109 5.00 1.08 6.74
CA ILE A 109 6.29 1.78 6.84
C ILE A 109 6.08 3.29 7.02
N ALA A 110 5.08 3.85 6.36
CA ALA A 110 4.80 5.27 6.43
C ALA A 110 4.21 5.69 7.77
#